data_b1275557c62f36c9c7941713cedb8851
#
_entry.id   b1275557c62f36c9c7941713cedb8851
#
_cell.length_a   1.000
_cell.length_b   1.000
_cell.length_c   1.000
_cell.angle_alpha   90.00
_cell.angle_beta   90.00
_cell.angle_gamma   90.00
#
_symmetry.space_group_name_H-M   'P 1'
#
loop_
_entity.id
_entity.type
_entity.pdbx_description
1 polymer ?
#
loop_
_entity_poly.entity_id
_entity_poly.type
_entity_poly.pdbx_seq_one_letter_code
_entity_poly.pdbx_strand_id
1 'polypeptide(L)'
;VEGEILDPWGLLDGDGLLLSLYASLHKAGERSDSHRSQWIRNTQEKGVRFVCQIKQMIADVKHIPDLAGAGNLVVPKTGEIRLVDINNISRVTFDADIRLDDKGYPVCDKSIEALSLIETKFLGQPFDREDLLYRPFLDPARKRAVTIKEELFYRSRH
;
A
#
# COMPACT_ATOMS: atom_id res chain seq x y z
N VAL A 1 14.13 -9.96 -5.09
CA VAL A 1 12.77 -10.40 -5.48
C VAL A 1 12.49 -9.88 -6.87
N GLU A 2 12.17 -10.77 -7.79
CA GLU A 2 11.84 -10.42 -9.17
C GLU A 2 10.38 -9.95 -9.25
N GLY A 3 10.14 -8.78 -9.87
CA GLY A 3 8.80 -8.21 -10.01
C GLY A 3 8.84 -6.71 -10.28
N GLU A 4 7.65 -6.12 -10.42
CA GLU A 4 7.48 -4.67 -10.58
C GLU A 4 7.20 -4.02 -9.22
N ILE A 5 7.81 -2.86 -8.97
CA ILE A 5 7.54 -2.08 -7.76
C ILE A 5 6.11 -1.56 -7.81
N LEU A 6 5.36 -1.79 -6.74
CA LEU A 6 4.05 -1.21 -6.53
C LEU A 6 4.21 0.07 -5.70
N ASP A 7 3.94 1.20 -6.33
CA ASP A 7 3.87 2.50 -5.64
C ASP A 7 2.40 2.87 -5.38
N PRO A 8 1.94 2.83 -4.12
CA PRO A 8 0.55 3.18 -3.79
C PRO A 8 0.17 4.61 -4.17
N TRP A 9 1.13 5.53 -4.21
CA TRP A 9 0.93 6.94 -4.61
C TRP A 9 1.14 7.20 -6.10
N GLY A 10 1.33 6.15 -6.91
CA GLY A 10 1.49 6.27 -8.35
C GLY A 10 0.29 6.92 -9.04
N LEU A 11 0.51 7.43 -10.26
CA LEU A 11 -0.52 8.16 -11.02
C LEU A 11 -1.64 7.26 -11.55
N LEU A 12 -1.32 5.99 -11.83
CA LEU A 12 -2.29 5.04 -12.36
C LEU A 12 -3.13 4.42 -11.25
N ASP A 13 -4.39 4.18 -11.54
CA ASP A 13 -5.33 3.51 -10.64
C ASP A 13 -6.25 2.55 -11.41
N GLY A 14 -6.93 1.70 -10.66
CA GLY A 14 -7.90 0.75 -11.17
C GLY A 14 -7.34 -0.12 -12.30
N ASP A 15 -8.10 -0.24 -13.35
CA ASP A 15 -7.73 -1.06 -14.52
C ASP A 15 -6.45 -0.57 -15.20
N GLY A 16 -6.19 0.74 -15.20
CA GLY A 16 -4.97 1.32 -15.76
C GLY A 16 -3.71 0.82 -15.05
N LEU A 17 -3.73 0.75 -13.73
CA LEU A 17 -2.63 0.22 -12.93
C LEU A 17 -2.39 -1.27 -13.23
N LEU A 18 -3.44 -2.08 -13.21
CA LEU A 18 -3.33 -3.53 -13.44
C LEU A 18 -2.91 -3.87 -14.86
N LEU A 19 -3.41 -3.13 -15.86
CA LEU A 19 -2.99 -3.29 -17.26
C LEU A 19 -1.50 -2.92 -17.45
N SER A 20 -1.04 -1.86 -16.81
CA SER A 20 0.36 -1.45 -16.84
C SER A 20 1.27 -2.49 -16.19
N LEU A 21 0.92 -3.02 -15.03
CA LEU A 21 1.65 -4.08 -14.36
C LEU A 21 1.70 -5.35 -15.22
N TYR A 22 0.57 -5.75 -15.80
CA TYR A 22 0.50 -6.91 -16.68
C TYR A 22 1.43 -6.75 -17.90
N ALA A 23 1.41 -5.58 -18.53
CA ALA A 23 2.25 -5.28 -19.68
C ALA A 23 3.74 -5.31 -19.36
N SER A 24 4.13 -4.82 -18.18
CA SER A 24 5.53 -4.85 -17.72
C SER A 24 6.01 -6.26 -17.37
N LEU A 25 5.14 -7.09 -16.79
CA LEU A 25 5.52 -8.41 -16.28
C LEU A 25 5.49 -9.51 -17.35
N HIS A 26 4.76 -9.33 -18.45
CA HIS A 26 4.58 -10.37 -19.48
C HIS A 26 5.12 -9.91 -20.83
N LYS A 27 5.84 -10.81 -21.50
CA LYS A 27 6.34 -10.59 -22.87
C LYS A 27 5.18 -10.58 -23.87
N ALA A 28 5.36 -9.90 -25.01
CA ALA A 28 4.33 -9.77 -26.04
C ALA A 28 3.75 -11.12 -26.52
N GLY A 29 4.57 -12.16 -26.64
CA GLY A 29 4.11 -13.52 -27.02
C GLY A 29 3.30 -14.27 -25.95
N GLU A 30 3.33 -13.79 -24.71
CA GLU A 30 2.57 -14.38 -23.59
C GLU A 30 1.21 -13.69 -23.39
N ARG A 31 0.96 -12.61 -24.11
CA ARG A 31 -0.21 -11.75 -23.93
C ARG A 31 -1.36 -12.19 -24.83
N SER A 32 -2.42 -12.67 -24.23
CA SER A 32 -3.72 -12.84 -24.88
C SER A 32 -4.80 -12.15 -24.04
N ASP A 33 -5.95 -11.85 -24.63
CA ASP A 33 -7.03 -11.19 -23.90
C ASP A 33 -7.55 -12.05 -22.75
N SER A 34 -7.67 -13.37 -22.96
CA SER A 34 -8.10 -14.32 -21.93
C SER A 34 -7.06 -14.45 -20.82
N HIS A 35 -5.79 -14.53 -21.14
CA HIS A 35 -4.69 -14.59 -20.17
C HIS A 35 -4.63 -13.30 -19.32
N ARG A 36 -4.71 -12.15 -19.97
CA ARG A 36 -4.75 -10.84 -19.29
C ARG A 36 -5.92 -10.74 -18.32
N SER A 37 -7.13 -11.06 -18.77
CA SER A 37 -8.33 -10.99 -17.93
C SER A 37 -8.25 -11.94 -16.74
N GLN A 38 -7.73 -13.14 -16.94
CA GLN A 38 -7.53 -14.11 -15.87
C GLN A 38 -6.49 -13.63 -14.87
N TRP A 39 -5.35 -13.09 -15.36
CA TRP A 39 -4.30 -12.56 -14.50
C TRP A 39 -4.81 -11.40 -13.65
N ILE A 40 -5.56 -10.46 -14.22
CA ILE A 40 -6.15 -9.33 -13.49
C ILE A 40 -7.08 -9.82 -12.38
N ARG A 41 -8.00 -10.76 -12.67
CA ARG A 41 -8.89 -11.33 -11.65
C ARG A 41 -8.12 -12.00 -10.53
N ASN A 42 -7.17 -12.85 -10.86
CA ASN A 42 -6.34 -13.54 -9.86
C ASN A 42 -5.52 -12.57 -9.02
N THR A 43 -4.99 -11.52 -9.63
CA THR A 43 -4.21 -10.49 -8.94
C THR A 43 -5.08 -9.69 -7.99
N GLN A 44 -6.30 -9.33 -8.38
CA GLN A 44 -7.25 -8.66 -7.48
C GLN A 44 -7.64 -9.55 -6.30
N GLU A 45 -7.93 -10.83 -6.51
CA GLU A 45 -8.23 -11.77 -5.43
C GLU A 45 -7.07 -11.91 -4.43
N LYS A 46 -5.85 -11.99 -4.94
CA LYS A 46 -4.64 -12.03 -4.11
C LYS A 46 -4.43 -10.71 -3.35
N GLY A 47 -4.74 -9.59 -3.99
CA GLY A 47 -4.69 -8.27 -3.35
C GLY A 47 -5.70 -8.13 -2.22
N VAL A 48 -6.92 -8.62 -2.38
CA VAL A 48 -7.93 -8.68 -1.30
C VAL A 48 -7.38 -9.46 -0.10
N ARG A 49 -6.78 -10.62 -0.34
CA ARG A 49 -6.18 -11.43 0.73
C ARG A 49 -5.04 -10.69 1.43
N PHE A 50 -4.17 -10.02 0.68
CA PHE A 50 -3.10 -9.20 1.25
C PHE A 50 -3.65 -8.12 2.19
N VAL A 51 -4.62 -7.34 1.74
CA VAL A 51 -5.25 -6.29 2.57
C VAL A 51 -5.92 -6.88 3.81
N CYS A 52 -6.65 -7.98 3.67
CA CYS A 52 -7.27 -8.67 4.80
C CYS A 52 -6.23 -9.13 5.84
N GLN A 53 -5.11 -9.68 5.40
CA GLN A 53 -4.02 -10.11 6.27
C GLN A 53 -3.39 -8.95 7.04
N ILE A 54 -3.17 -7.81 6.38
CA ILE A 54 -2.64 -6.60 7.05
C ILE A 54 -3.66 -6.08 8.07
N LYS A 55 -4.93 -5.96 7.70
CA LYS A 55 -5.99 -5.53 8.62
C LYS A 55 -6.13 -6.49 9.82
N GLN A 56 -6.02 -7.79 9.59
CA GLN A 56 -6.04 -8.79 10.65
C GLN A 56 -4.85 -8.64 11.59
N MET A 57 -3.66 -8.41 11.06
CA MET A 57 -2.46 -8.14 11.88
C MET A 57 -2.65 -6.90 12.76
N ILE A 58 -3.23 -5.83 12.21
CA ILE A 58 -3.54 -4.63 13.00
C ILE A 58 -4.56 -4.94 14.09
N ALA A 59 -5.61 -5.70 13.79
CA ALA A 59 -6.65 -6.07 14.75
C ALA A 59 -6.09 -6.93 15.89
N ASP A 60 -5.27 -7.92 15.56
CA ASP A 60 -4.78 -8.93 16.52
C ASP A 60 -3.64 -8.41 17.39
N VAL A 61 -2.63 -7.79 16.77
CA VAL A 61 -1.39 -7.43 17.46
C VAL A 61 -1.08 -5.93 17.46
N LYS A 62 -1.94 -5.09 16.88
CA LYS A 62 -1.77 -3.64 16.83
C LYS A 62 -0.44 -3.22 16.19
N HIS A 63 -0.03 -3.89 15.13
CA HIS A 63 1.18 -3.58 14.37
C HIS A 63 0.88 -3.57 12.87
N ILE A 64 1.65 -2.78 12.13
CA ILE A 64 1.61 -2.72 10.68
C ILE A 64 3.05 -2.74 10.13
N PRO A 65 3.34 -3.53 9.08
CA PRO A 65 4.61 -3.45 8.40
C PRO A 65 4.73 -2.15 7.61
N ASP A 66 5.94 -1.75 7.27
CA ASP A 66 6.19 -0.57 6.45
C ASP A 66 5.74 -0.79 4.99
N LEU A 67 4.54 -0.32 4.69
CA LEU A 67 3.98 -0.33 3.34
C LEU A 67 4.33 0.94 2.54
N ALA A 68 4.92 1.93 3.19
CA ALA A 68 5.18 3.24 2.62
C ALA A 68 6.61 3.40 2.08
N GLY A 69 7.53 2.58 2.52
CA GLY A 69 8.92 2.62 2.06
C GLY A 69 9.03 2.37 0.55
N ALA A 70 9.85 3.19 -0.12
CA ALA A 70 10.07 3.04 -1.55
C ALA A 70 10.62 1.64 -1.88
N GLY A 71 9.94 0.92 -2.77
CA GLY A 71 10.34 -0.44 -3.16
C GLY A 71 9.97 -1.54 -2.17
N ASN A 72 9.27 -1.24 -1.07
CA ASN A 72 8.86 -2.26 -0.11
C ASN A 72 7.77 -3.18 -0.64
N LEU A 73 6.98 -2.74 -1.60
CA LEU A 73 5.93 -3.53 -2.22
C LEU A 73 6.30 -3.88 -3.66
N VAL A 74 6.22 -5.14 -3.99
CA VAL A 74 6.55 -5.69 -5.31
C VAL A 74 5.44 -6.63 -5.76
N VAL A 75 5.11 -6.55 -7.05
CA VAL A 75 4.19 -7.50 -7.70
C VAL A 75 4.98 -8.35 -8.69
N PRO A 76 5.21 -9.63 -8.42
CA PRO A 76 5.83 -10.53 -9.37
C PRO A 76 4.84 -10.97 -10.46
N LYS A 77 5.35 -11.72 -11.43
CA LYS A 77 4.57 -12.27 -12.57
C LYS A 77 3.36 -13.10 -12.13
N THR A 78 3.45 -13.69 -10.95
CA THR A 78 2.35 -14.45 -10.33
C THR A 78 1.22 -13.61 -9.76
N GLY A 79 1.41 -12.27 -9.65
CA GLY A 79 0.36 -11.29 -9.37
C GLY A 79 0.08 -10.99 -7.89
N GLU A 80 0.69 -11.70 -6.94
CA GLU A 80 0.52 -11.36 -5.52
C GLU A 80 1.32 -10.11 -5.13
N ILE A 81 0.81 -9.35 -4.17
CA ILE A 81 1.59 -8.27 -3.55
C ILE A 81 2.56 -8.89 -2.55
N ARG A 82 3.85 -8.64 -2.72
CA ARG A 82 4.91 -9.09 -1.81
C ARG A 82 5.52 -7.92 -1.06
N LEU A 83 5.69 -8.10 0.23
CA LEU A 83 6.45 -7.20 1.09
C LEU A 83 7.92 -7.66 1.08
N VAL A 84 8.82 -6.79 0.64
CA VAL A 84 10.25 -7.11 0.47
C VAL A 84 11.04 -6.85 1.73
N ASP A 85 10.77 -5.73 2.43
CA ASP A 85 11.41 -5.39 3.70
C ASP A 85 10.41 -5.53 4.86
N ILE A 86 10.64 -6.52 5.71
CA ILE A 86 9.80 -6.80 6.89
C ILE A 86 10.44 -6.32 8.20
N ASN A 87 11.59 -5.66 8.14
CA ASN A 87 12.33 -5.26 9.34
C ASN A 87 11.74 -4.02 10.03
N ASN A 88 10.96 -3.24 9.32
CA ASN A 88 10.33 -2.04 9.86
C ASN A 88 8.83 -2.30 10.13
N ILE A 89 8.51 -2.55 11.39
CA ILE A 89 7.15 -2.80 11.86
C ILE A 89 6.81 -1.72 12.88
N SER A 90 5.69 -1.03 12.68
CA SER A 90 5.22 0.04 13.55
C SER A 90 4.04 -0.40 14.39
N ARG A 91 4.02 0.05 15.65
CA ARG A 91 2.84 -0.08 16.50
C ARG A 91 1.73 0.86 16.02
N VAL A 92 0.53 0.34 15.94
CA VAL A 92 -0.67 1.11 15.62
C VAL A 92 -1.42 1.47 16.90
N THR A 93 -1.58 2.76 17.15
CA THR A 93 -2.38 3.28 18.26
C THR A 93 -3.44 4.24 17.71
N PHE A 94 -4.66 4.15 18.24
CA PHE A 94 -5.81 4.93 17.78
C PHE A 94 -5.98 6.24 18.58
N ASP A 95 -4.86 6.82 19.01
CA ASP A 95 -4.80 8.13 19.68
C ASP A 95 -4.47 9.26 18.68
N ALA A 96 -4.41 10.49 19.20
CA ALA A 96 -4.12 11.67 18.38
C ALA A 96 -2.62 11.80 18.02
N ASP A 97 -1.74 10.99 18.61
CA ASP A 97 -0.30 11.10 18.41
C ASP A 97 0.11 10.50 17.08
N ILE A 98 0.91 11.24 16.33
CA ILE A 98 1.55 10.78 15.10
C ILE A 98 2.91 10.20 15.48
N ARG A 99 3.01 8.87 15.42
CA ARG A 99 4.24 8.14 15.71
C ARG A 99 5.24 8.28 14.58
N LEU A 100 6.48 8.49 14.94
CA LEU A 100 7.60 8.55 14.01
C LEU A 100 8.49 7.32 14.24
N ASP A 101 9.17 6.88 13.18
CA ASP A 101 10.21 5.86 13.29
C ASP A 101 11.51 6.47 13.88
N ASP A 102 12.55 5.66 14.04
CA ASP A 102 13.84 6.08 14.57
C ASP A 102 14.52 7.19 13.74
N LYS A 103 14.09 7.37 12.51
CA LYS A 103 14.59 8.39 11.59
C LYS A 103 13.71 9.64 11.56
N GLY A 104 12.58 9.64 12.26
CA GLY A 104 11.62 10.73 12.29
C GLY A 104 10.59 10.74 11.17
N TYR A 105 10.41 9.61 10.47
CA TYR A 105 9.41 9.45 9.42
C TYR A 105 8.08 8.93 10.00
N PRO A 106 6.90 9.45 9.56
CA PRO A 106 5.60 9.00 10.06
C PRO A 106 5.15 7.70 9.40
N VAL A 107 5.93 6.63 9.57
CA VAL A 107 5.78 5.37 8.84
C VAL A 107 4.45 4.67 9.11
N CYS A 108 3.93 4.72 10.34
CA CYS A 108 2.64 4.11 10.68
C CYS A 108 1.50 4.75 9.90
N ASP A 109 1.33 6.06 10.00
CA ASP A 109 0.28 6.79 9.29
C ASP A 109 0.40 6.66 7.77
N LYS A 110 1.63 6.74 7.25
CA LYS A 110 1.89 6.56 5.81
C LYS A 110 1.60 5.13 5.35
N SER A 111 1.86 4.13 6.16
CA SER A 111 1.55 2.73 5.82
C SER A 111 0.04 2.45 5.81
N ILE A 112 -0.71 3.05 6.72
CA ILE A 112 -2.18 2.97 6.71
C ILE A 112 -2.76 3.70 5.49
N GLU A 113 -2.21 4.85 5.14
CA GLU A 113 -2.59 5.53 3.89
C GLU A 113 -2.27 4.66 2.66
N ALA A 114 -1.09 4.05 2.61
CA ALA A 114 -0.72 3.11 1.54
C ALA A 114 -1.71 1.95 1.43
N LEU A 115 -2.14 1.36 2.55
CA LEU A 115 -3.14 0.30 2.58
C LEU A 115 -4.46 0.76 1.97
N SER A 116 -4.93 1.96 2.30
CA SER A 116 -6.15 2.53 1.73
C SER A 116 -6.03 2.76 0.22
N LEU A 117 -4.87 3.18 -0.25
CA LEU A 117 -4.59 3.37 -1.68
C LEU A 117 -4.53 2.03 -2.43
N ILE A 118 -4.03 0.97 -1.81
CA ILE A 118 -4.10 -0.38 -2.39
C ILE A 118 -5.57 -0.80 -2.55
N GLU A 119 -6.41 -0.61 -1.56
CA GLU A 119 -7.83 -0.93 -1.67
C GLU A 119 -8.52 -0.14 -2.79
N THR A 120 -8.27 1.16 -2.89
CA THR A 120 -8.94 2.01 -3.87
C THR A 120 -8.38 1.89 -5.28
N LYS A 121 -7.07 1.92 -5.43
CA LYS A 121 -6.41 1.93 -6.74
C LYS A 121 -6.14 0.54 -7.30
N PHE A 122 -5.63 -0.36 -6.49
CA PHE A 122 -5.26 -1.71 -6.94
C PHE A 122 -6.47 -2.64 -7.01
N LEU A 123 -7.35 -2.59 -5.99
CA LEU A 123 -8.56 -3.41 -5.93
C LEU A 123 -9.78 -2.74 -6.57
N GLY A 124 -9.72 -1.44 -6.86
CA GLY A 124 -10.85 -0.69 -7.42
C GLY A 124 -12.04 -0.56 -6.46
N GLN A 125 -11.82 -0.72 -5.15
CA GLN A 125 -12.87 -0.60 -4.15
C GLN A 125 -13.10 0.86 -3.78
N PRO A 126 -14.37 1.31 -3.58
CA PRO A 126 -14.65 2.65 -3.08
C PRO A 126 -14.01 2.87 -1.71
N PHE A 127 -13.51 4.09 -1.47
CA PHE A 127 -12.98 4.47 -0.17
C PHE A 127 -14.10 4.52 0.87
N ASP A 128 -13.98 3.70 1.91
CA ASP A 128 -14.92 3.70 3.03
C ASP A 128 -14.40 4.64 4.13
N ARG A 129 -15.04 5.82 4.24
CA ARG A 129 -14.72 6.82 5.27
C ARG A 129 -15.13 6.39 6.68
N GLU A 130 -16.02 5.43 6.79
CA GLU A 130 -16.50 4.91 8.07
C GLU A 130 -15.72 3.68 8.55
N ASP A 131 -14.78 3.18 7.76
CA ASP A 131 -13.87 2.12 8.19
C ASP A 131 -13.15 2.55 9.47
N LEU A 132 -13.30 1.76 10.52
CA LEU A 132 -12.76 2.07 11.86
C LEU A 132 -11.22 2.20 11.87
N LEU A 133 -10.54 1.55 10.92
CA LEU A 133 -9.11 1.72 10.74
C LEU A 133 -8.79 3.05 10.06
N TYR A 134 -9.47 3.37 8.96
CA TYR A 134 -9.11 4.54 8.13
C TYR A 134 -9.63 5.86 8.71
N ARG A 135 -10.77 5.85 9.36
CA ARG A 135 -11.41 7.06 9.89
C ARG A 135 -10.47 7.93 10.75
N PRO A 136 -9.77 7.39 11.77
CA PRO A 136 -8.87 8.23 12.58
C PRO A 136 -7.59 8.62 11.85
N PHE A 137 -7.02 7.75 11.02
CA PHE A 137 -5.72 7.99 10.37
C PHE A 137 -5.82 8.85 9.11
N LEU A 138 -6.95 8.79 8.40
CA LEU A 138 -7.17 9.52 7.15
C LEU A 138 -8.06 10.75 7.33
N ASP A 139 -8.34 11.15 8.57
CA ASP A 139 -8.95 12.44 8.86
C ASP A 139 -8.15 13.58 8.21
N PRO A 140 -8.82 14.54 7.53
CA PRO A 140 -8.11 15.60 6.82
C PRO A 140 -7.16 16.43 7.69
N ALA A 141 -7.50 16.68 8.95
CA ALA A 141 -6.64 17.44 9.87
C ALA A 141 -5.40 16.60 10.24
N ARG A 142 -5.57 15.31 10.52
CA ARG A 142 -4.46 14.38 10.77
C ARG A 142 -3.57 14.24 9.55
N LYS A 143 -4.11 14.08 8.37
CA LYS A 143 -3.31 14.00 7.12
C LYS A 143 -2.46 15.24 6.91
N ARG A 144 -2.97 16.43 7.17
CA ARG A 144 -2.16 17.67 7.11
C ARG A 144 -1.03 17.65 8.11
N ALA A 145 -1.27 17.22 9.34
CA ALA A 145 -0.24 17.11 10.37
C ALA A 145 0.84 16.07 10.00
N VAL A 146 0.44 14.95 9.42
CA VAL A 146 1.37 13.92 8.90
C VAL A 146 2.23 14.49 7.77
N THR A 147 1.65 15.21 6.82
CA THR A 147 2.38 15.86 5.72
C THR A 147 3.45 16.83 6.25
N ILE A 148 3.13 17.62 7.26
CA ILE A 148 4.11 18.53 7.89
C ILE A 148 5.28 17.74 8.49
N LYS A 149 5.02 16.63 9.18
CA LYS A 149 6.08 15.79 9.75
C LYS A 149 6.94 15.13 8.66
N GLU A 150 6.33 14.69 7.59
CA GLU A 150 7.02 14.13 6.44
C GLU A 150 7.94 15.17 5.77
N GLU A 151 7.45 16.39 5.56
CA GLU A 151 8.25 17.50 5.01
C GLU A 151 9.43 17.85 5.91
N LEU A 152 9.22 17.91 7.23
CA LEU A 152 10.30 18.16 8.20
C LEU A 152 11.36 17.05 8.14
N PHE A 153 10.94 15.80 8.00
CA PHE A 153 11.86 14.68 7.82
C PHE A 153 12.72 14.84 6.56
N TYR A 154 12.14 15.17 5.43
CA TYR A 154 12.91 15.37 4.19
C TYR A 154 13.85 16.58 4.28
N ARG A 155 13.42 17.68 4.88
CA ARG A 155 14.28 18.86 5.09
C ARG A 155 15.44 18.57 6.02
N SER A 156 15.29 17.71 7.00
CA SER A 156 16.37 17.37 7.94
C SER A 156 17.48 16.52 7.31
N ARG A 157 17.22 15.95 6.12
CA ARG A 157 18.18 15.09 5.39
C ARG A 157 18.97 15.85 4.31
N HIS A 158 18.58 17.06 4.04
CA HIS A 158 19.20 17.94 3.05
C HIS A 158 19.65 19.25 3.66
#